data_629e9f589c8651160b8aeca615936c9b
#
_entry.id   629e9f589c8651160b8aeca615936c9b
#
_cell.length_a   1.000
_cell.length_b   1.000
_cell.length_c   1.000
_cell.angle_alpha   90.00
_cell.angle_beta   90.00
_cell.angle_gamma   90.00
#
_symmetry.space_group_name_H-M   'P 1'
#
loop_
_entity.id
_entity.type
_entity.pdbx_description
1 polymer ?
#
loop_
_entity_poly.entity_id
_entity_poly.type
_entity_poly.pdbx_seq_one_letter_code
_entity_poly.pdbx_strand_id
1 'polypeptide(L)'
;MSCPFHFSPPYPQPHQSKSSFLLRFVRGWRSWLDVLFERSYRMKMGHYRQPGLDIYMVNEPKQVRKILVEQPKAYPKHQLMHRMLEPLLGNSIFTTNGEVWERQRRILDQAFEQARLRLVFPLMKASVADMLTRLDRVADGQSFEVDGEMTFVTADIIYRTILSEKLSAEDAHSIFEAFLEFQHHAQRAMVLMMYKLPAWLPRRASKRSAEQIRSRLAELIATRFQAHERGEGGQHQDILAGLMQAKDPVAGDSFSYPELVDQICMLFLAGHETSASSLAWSLYLLSRSPELQARIVDEIRSVVGDREPEFADIKKLRLTWDTFREAMRLYPPVGFFVREATEAHTLRDKQVKEGSPILVSPWLIHRHRELWERPDEFDPDRFATPSGQASTKQAYLPFSM
;
A
#
# COMPACT_ATOMS: atom_id res chain seq x y z
N MET A 1 19.23 -28.32 10.36
CA MET A 1 19.75 -27.32 11.28
C MET A 1 18.78 -26.14 11.24
N SER A 2 18.16 -25.76 12.35
CA SER A 2 17.29 -24.56 12.39
C SER A 2 18.18 -23.34 12.19
N CYS A 3 17.82 -22.48 11.26
CA CYS A 3 18.51 -21.20 11.06
C CYS A 3 18.41 -20.40 12.39
N PRO A 4 19.49 -19.87 12.94
CA PRO A 4 19.49 -19.23 14.26
C PRO A 4 18.73 -17.89 14.33
N PHE A 5 18.13 -17.42 13.21
CA PHE A 5 17.54 -16.10 13.07
C PHE A 5 16.02 -16.06 13.18
N HIS A 6 15.38 -17.21 13.43
CA HIS A 6 13.91 -17.28 13.46
C HIS A 6 13.37 -16.75 14.78
N PHE A 7 12.70 -15.63 14.75
CA PHE A 7 11.89 -15.14 15.87
C PHE A 7 10.49 -14.80 15.38
N SER A 8 9.52 -14.86 16.28
CA SER A 8 8.15 -14.44 16.00
C SER A 8 7.98 -12.99 16.43
N PRO A 9 7.92 -12.07 15.48
CA PRO A 9 7.73 -10.66 15.80
C PRO A 9 6.31 -10.40 16.32
N PRO A 10 6.10 -9.35 17.13
CA PRO A 10 4.83 -9.09 17.78
C PRO A 10 3.73 -8.75 16.77
N TYR A 11 2.54 -9.28 16.99
CA TYR A 11 1.32 -8.88 16.30
C TYR A 11 0.12 -9.02 17.23
N PRO A 12 -1.02 -8.34 16.96
CA PRO A 12 -2.23 -8.46 17.77
C PRO A 12 -2.69 -9.92 17.86
N GLN A 13 -2.75 -10.45 19.07
CA GLN A 13 -3.09 -11.86 19.28
C GLN A 13 -4.56 -12.11 18.95
N PRO A 14 -4.88 -13.12 18.11
CA PRO A 14 -6.23 -13.42 17.71
C PRO A 14 -7.07 -13.96 18.87
N HIS A 15 -8.37 -13.65 18.87
CA HIS A 15 -9.28 -14.15 19.89
C HIS A 15 -9.61 -15.62 19.69
N GLN A 16 -9.70 -16.38 20.80
CA GLN A 16 -10.09 -17.80 20.78
C GLN A 16 -11.60 -17.99 20.57
N SER A 17 -12.43 -17.09 21.08
CA SER A 17 -13.89 -17.19 21.05
C SER A 17 -14.56 -15.99 20.38
N LYS A 18 -15.78 -16.21 19.89
CA LYS A 18 -16.61 -15.13 19.34
C LYS A 18 -16.93 -14.11 20.42
N SER A 19 -16.68 -12.85 20.15
CA SER A 19 -17.06 -11.72 21.00
C SER A 19 -18.46 -11.19 20.65
N SER A 20 -19.10 -10.49 21.60
CA SER A 20 -20.37 -9.82 21.36
C SER A 20 -20.25 -8.73 20.27
N PHE A 21 -21.40 -8.36 19.70
CA PHE A 21 -21.45 -7.29 18.69
C PHE A 21 -20.85 -5.97 19.19
N LEU A 22 -21.21 -5.55 20.40
CA LEU A 22 -20.68 -4.31 21.01
C LEU A 22 -19.16 -4.36 21.22
N LEU A 23 -18.64 -5.50 21.70
CA LEU A 23 -17.20 -5.66 21.93
C LEU A 23 -16.43 -5.63 20.59
N ARG A 24 -16.99 -6.20 19.52
CA ARG A 24 -16.40 -6.10 18.17
C ARG A 24 -16.41 -4.68 17.61
N PHE A 25 -17.48 -3.93 17.86
CA PHE A 25 -17.53 -2.51 17.49
C PHE A 25 -16.42 -1.72 18.19
N VAL A 26 -16.29 -1.84 19.52
CA VAL A 26 -15.28 -1.15 20.31
C VAL A 26 -13.86 -1.54 19.89
N ARG A 27 -13.60 -2.83 19.61
CA ARG A 27 -12.31 -3.31 19.12
C ARG A 27 -12.03 -2.80 17.71
N GLY A 28 -12.98 -2.91 16.78
CA GLY A 28 -12.86 -2.43 15.42
C GLY A 28 -12.67 -0.91 15.32
N TRP A 29 -13.12 -0.17 16.34
CA TRP A 29 -12.85 1.26 16.45
C TRP A 29 -11.36 1.58 16.67
N ARG A 30 -10.62 0.68 17.33
CA ARG A 30 -9.16 0.80 17.55
C ARG A 30 -8.38 0.26 16.37
N SER A 31 -8.64 -0.99 16.02
CA SER A 31 -7.99 -1.67 14.89
C SER A 31 -8.89 -2.79 14.37
N TRP A 32 -8.96 -2.94 13.04
CA TRP A 32 -9.63 -4.07 12.43
C TRP A 32 -8.95 -5.42 12.77
N LEU A 33 -7.66 -5.41 13.09
CA LEU A 33 -6.92 -6.59 13.52
C LEU A 33 -7.43 -7.14 14.86
N ASP A 34 -7.90 -6.24 15.74
CA ASP A 34 -8.42 -6.60 17.06
C ASP A 34 -9.77 -7.33 17.02
N VAL A 35 -10.40 -7.46 15.85
CA VAL A 35 -11.63 -8.25 15.69
C VAL A 35 -11.39 -9.64 15.11
N LEU A 36 -10.15 -10.00 14.77
CA LEU A 36 -9.80 -11.27 14.18
C LEU A 36 -9.79 -12.41 15.22
N PHE A 37 -10.10 -13.61 14.75
CA PHE A 37 -10.10 -14.84 15.55
C PHE A 37 -9.01 -15.80 15.08
N GLU A 38 -8.56 -16.70 15.93
CA GLU A 38 -7.62 -17.77 15.57
C GLU A 38 -8.12 -18.57 14.35
N ARG A 39 -9.44 -18.83 14.28
CA ARG A 39 -10.05 -19.48 13.13
C ARG A 39 -9.83 -18.72 11.81
N SER A 40 -9.70 -17.39 11.84
CA SER A 40 -9.50 -16.58 10.64
C SER A 40 -8.20 -16.93 9.91
N TYR A 41 -7.19 -17.39 10.63
CA TYR A 41 -5.88 -17.80 10.11
C TYR A 41 -5.83 -19.23 9.52
N ARG A 42 -6.96 -19.96 9.58
CA ARG A 42 -7.10 -21.34 9.04
C ARG A 42 -8.27 -21.48 8.07
N MET A 43 -9.20 -20.53 8.08
CA MET A 43 -10.40 -20.65 7.25
C MET A 43 -10.11 -20.31 5.79
N LYS A 44 -10.63 -21.12 4.89
CA LYS A 44 -10.60 -20.86 3.44
C LYS A 44 -11.58 -19.77 3.02
N MET A 45 -12.77 -19.75 3.66
CA MET A 45 -13.79 -18.71 3.47
C MET A 45 -14.62 -18.54 4.73
N GLY A 46 -14.80 -17.31 5.16
CA GLY A 46 -15.64 -16.92 6.28
C GLY A 46 -16.87 -16.13 5.81
N HIS A 47 -17.96 -16.23 6.56
CA HIS A 47 -19.15 -15.40 6.39
C HIS A 47 -19.44 -14.73 7.73
N TYR A 48 -19.41 -13.41 7.74
CA TYR A 48 -19.79 -12.59 8.88
C TYR A 48 -21.12 -11.92 8.58
N ARG A 49 -22.14 -12.28 9.33
CA ARG A 49 -23.50 -11.75 9.20
C ARG A 49 -23.81 -10.81 10.36
N GLN A 50 -24.28 -9.64 10.03
CA GLN A 50 -24.92 -8.72 10.96
C GLN A 50 -26.14 -8.09 10.31
N PRO A 51 -27.06 -7.47 11.09
CA PRO A 51 -28.28 -6.87 10.53
C PRO A 51 -27.93 -5.89 9.39
N GLY A 52 -28.39 -6.25 8.19
CA GLY A 52 -28.21 -5.45 6.98
C GLY A 52 -26.82 -5.44 6.35
N LEU A 53 -25.89 -6.30 6.78
CA LEU A 53 -24.57 -6.43 6.17
C LEU A 53 -24.08 -7.88 6.24
N ASP A 54 -23.90 -8.49 5.09
CA ASP A 54 -23.26 -9.80 4.92
C ASP A 54 -21.88 -9.60 4.35
N ILE A 55 -20.82 -9.88 5.13
CA ILE A 55 -19.42 -9.74 4.71
C ILE A 55 -18.83 -11.14 4.49
N TYR A 56 -18.23 -11.36 3.34
CA TYR A 56 -17.54 -12.59 3.01
C TYR A 56 -16.04 -12.37 3.01
N MET A 57 -15.30 -13.14 3.82
CA MET A 57 -13.85 -13.12 3.86
C MET A 57 -13.30 -14.32 3.10
N VAL A 58 -12.44 -14.10 2.13
CA VAL A 58 -11.94 -15.14 1.22
C VAL A 58 -10.42 -15.22 1.35
N ASN A 59 -9.93 -16.37 1.84
CA ASN A 59 -8.51 -16.66 2.04
C ASN A 59 -8.00 -17.81 1.15
N GLU A 60 -8.90 -18.56 0.47
CA GLU A 60 -8.51 -19.64 -0.43
C GLU A 60 -7.89 -19.08 -1.72
N PRO A 61 -6.62 -19.40 -2.06
CA PRO A 61 -5.91 -18.82 -3.20
C PRO A 61 -6.67 -18.92 -4.53
N LYS A 62 -7.33 -20.07 -4.79
CA LYS A 62 -8.14 -20.26 -6.00
C LYS A 62 -9.29 -19.26 -6.12
N GLN A 63 -10.00 -19.01 -5.00
CA GLN A 63 -11.10 -18.06 -5.00
C GLN A 63 -10.58 -16.62 -5.05
N VAL A 64 -9.47 -16.32 -4.40
CA VAL A 64 -8.79 -15.02 -4.48
C VAL A 64 -8.43 -14.70 -5.91
N ARG A 65 -7.80 -15.63 -6.62
CA ARG A 65 -7.47 -15.48 -8.04
C ARG A 65 -8.71 -15.27 -8.91
N LYS A 66 -9.79 -16.03 -8.67
CA LYS A 66 -11.06 -15.86 -9.37
C LYS A 66 -11.59 -14.43 -9.21
N ILE A 67 -11.58 -13.90 -7.97
CA ILE A 67 -12.11 -12.56 -7.65
C ILE A 67 -11.24 -11.45 -8.24
N LEU A 68 -9.91 -11.55 -8.09
CA LEU A 68 -9.01 -10.43 -8.41
C LEU A 68 -8.53 -10.43 -9.87
N VAL A 69 -8.47 -11.60 -10.51
CA VAL A 69 -7.82 -11.76 -11.83
C VAL A 69 -8.77 -12.30 -12.90
N GLU A 70 -9.50 -13.40 -12.60
CA GLU A 70 -10.24 -14.12 -13.63
C GLU A 70 -11.60 -13.47 -13.94
N GLN A 71 -12.25 -12.90 -12.92
CA GLN A 71 -13.59 -12.30 -13.04
C GLN A 71 -13.67 -10.88 -12.43
N PRO A 72 -12.75 -9.96 -12.76
CA PRO A 72 -12.71 -8.64 -12.12
C PRO A 72 -13.98 -7.81 -12.36
N LYS A 73 -14.68 -8.03 -13.48
CA LYS A 73 -15.95 -7.35 -13.80
C LYS A 73 -17.10 -7.81 -12.91
N ALA A 74 -17.09 -9.07 -12.46
CA ALA A 74 -18.07 -9.60 -11.51
C ALA A 74 -17.77 -9.18 -10.05
N TYR A 75 -16.55 -8.68 -9.81
CA TYR A 75 -16.09 -8.28 -8.47
C TYR A 75 -15.38 -6.90 -8.51
N PRO A 76 -16.09 -5.82 -8.86
CA PRO A 76 -15.54 -4.47 -8.85
C PRO A 76 -15.11 -4.04 -7.44
N LYS A 77 -14.38 -2.95 -7.32
CA LYS A 77 -14.08 -2.32 -6.04
C LYS A 77 -15.37 -1.86 -5.39
N HIS A 78 -15.49 -2.13 -4.09
CA HIS A 78 -16.72 -1.85 -3.36
C HIS A 78 -16.94 -0.34 -3.17
N GLN A 79 -18.19 0.12 -3.33
CA GLN A 79 -18.56 1.54 -3.21
C GLN A 79 -18.17 2.19 -1.87
N LEU A 80 -18.09 1.42 -0.78
CA LEU A 80 -17.64 1.94 0.51
C LEU A 80 -16.22 2.53 0.41
N MET A 81 -15.31 1.85 -0.31
CA MET A 81 -13.94 2.33 -0.53
C MET A 81 -13.94 3.62 -1.35
N HIS A 82 -14.74 3.70 -2.41
CA HIS A 82 -14.90 4.93 -3.17
C HIS A 82 -15.37 6.09 -2.27
N ARG A 83 -16.48 5.92 -1.56
CA ARG A 83 -17.04 6.98 -0.68
C ARG A 83 -16.09 7.46 0.40
N MET A 84 -15.16 6.62 0.84
CA MET A 84 -14.20 6.94 1.89
C MET A 84 -12.99 7.69 1.35
N LEU A 85 -12.51 7.33 0.16
CA LEU A 85 -11.28 7.83 -0.42
C LEU A 85 -11.50 8.94 -1.46
N GLU A 86 -12.69 9.05 -2.04
CA GLU A 86 -13.05 10.05 -3.04
C GLU A 86 -12.72 11.49 -2.60
N PRO A 87 -12.91 11.93 -1.34
CA PRO A 87 -12.55 13.29 -0.95
C PRO A 87 -11.09 13.65 -1.23
N LEU A 88 -10.18 12.69 -1.09
CA LEU A 88 -8.75 12.88 -1.36
C LEU A 88 -8.35 12.45 -2.78
N LEU A 89 -8.80 11.29 -3.22
CA LEU A 89 -8.32 10.65 -4.44
C LEU A 89 -9.20 10.95 -5.67
N GLY A 90 -10.32 11.64 -5.50
CA GLY A 90 -11.26 11.91 -6.58
C GLY A 90 -11.65 10.64 -7.35
N ASN A 91 -11.75 10.77 -8.67
CA ASN A 91 -11.99 9.67 -9.60
C ASN A 91 -10.66 9.11 -10.17
N SER A 92 -9.75 8.73 -9.28
CA SER A 92 -8.47 8.11 -9.68
C SER A 92 -8.61 6.62 -9.98
N ILE A 93 -7.55 6.04 -10.53
CA ILE A 93 -7.47 4.59 -10.78
C ILE A 93 -7.75 3.74 -9.52
N PHE A 94 -7.55 4.29 -8.33
CA PHE A 94 -7.82 3.60 -7.08
C PHE A 94 -9.31 3.50 -6.75
N THR A 95 -10.09 4.49 -7.16
CA THR A 95 -11.52 4.63 -6.83
C THR A 95 -12.46 4.21 -7.96
N THR A 96 -12.01 4.25 -9.20
CA THR A 96 -12.81 3.93 -10.41
C THR A 96 -12.88 2.44 -10.71
N ASN A 97 -13.86 2.04 -11.52
CA ASN A 97 -14.08 0.69 -12.02
C ASN A 97 -14.42 0.74 -13.53
N GLY A 98 -14.46 -0.43 -14.19
CA GLY A 98 -14.88 -0.59 -15.59
C GLY A 98 -14.04 0.18 -16.58
N GLU A 99 -14.67 0.73 -17.62
CA GLU A 99 -14.01 1.40 -18.74
C GLU A 99 -13.18 2.62 -18.31
N VAL A 100 -13.65 3.38 -17.32
CA VAL A 100 -12.89 4.53 -16.77
C VAL A 100 -11.59 4.04 -16.14
N TRP A 101 -11.62 2.97 -15.35
CA TRP A 101 -10.43 2.36 -14.77
C TRP A 101 -9.49 1.81 -15.85
N GLU A 102 -10.03 1.12 -16.87
CA GLU A 102 -9.24 0.55 -17.95
C GLU A 102 -8.50 1.65 -18.74
N ARG A 103 -9.19 2.77 -19.06
CA ARG A 103 -8.57 3.94 -19.71
C ARG A 103 -7.46 4.53 -18.83
N GLN A 104 -7.75 4.82 -17.59
CA GLN A 104 -6.77 5.39 -16.66
C GLN A 104 -5.54 4.48 -16.51
N ARG A 105 -5.76 3.14 -16.44
CA ARG A 105 -4.67 2.17 -16.34
C ARG A 105 -3.76 2.20 -17.57
N ARG A 106 -4.31 2.25 -18.79
CA ARG A 106 -3.51 2.32 -20.03
C ARG A 106 -2.66 3.58 -20.11
N ILE A 107 -3.16 4.73 -19.65
CA ILE A 107 -2.40 5.98 -19.61
C ILE A 107 -1.30 5.92 -18.54
N LEU A 108 -1.65 5.48 -17.32
CA LEU A 108 -0.70 5.38 -16.22
C LEU A 108 0.46 4.42 -16.49
N ASP A 109 0.22 3.27 -17.10
CA ASP A 109 1.25 2.28 -17.38
C ASP A 109 2.42 2.86 -18.20
N GLN A 110 2.15 3.81 -19.12
CA GLN A 110 3.19 4.48 -19.91
C GLN A 110 4.12 5.37 -19.05
N ALA A 111 3.59 5.99 -17.99
CA ALA A 111 4.39 6.83 -17.09
C ALA A 111 5.29 6.01 -16.14
N PHE A 112 5.02 4.70 -15.98
CA PHE A 112 5.77 3.80 -15.10
C PHE A 112 6.63 2.77 -15.84
N GLU A 113 6.93 3.00 -17.11
CA GLU A 113 7.87 2.16 -17.86
C GLU A 113 9.27 2.14 -17.21
N GLN A 114 9.97 1.01 -17.34
CA GLN A 114 11.30 0.82 -16.71
C GLN A 114 12.32 1.89 -17.11
N ALA A 115 12.23 2.41 -18.34
CA ALA A 115 13.12 3.48 -18.81
C ALA A 115 12.94 4.73 -17.93
N ARG A 116 11.71 5.10 -17.63
CA ARG A 116 11.39 6.26 -16.78
C ARG A 116 11.81 6.05 -15.32
N LEU A 117 11.62 4.85 -14.78
CA LEU A 117 12.07 4.52 -13.43
C LEU A 117 13.60 4.67 -13.27
N ARG A 118 14.37 4.36 -14.31
CA ARG A 118 15.83 4.61 -14.32
C ARG A 118 16.18 6.10 -14.27
N LEU A 119 15.38 6.94 -14.94
CA LEU A 119 15.61 8.39 -14.96
C LEU A 119 15.36 9.04 -13.59
N VAL A 120 14.39 8.54 -12.83
CA VAL A 120 14.07 9.07 -11.49
C VAL A 120 14.89 8.44 -10.36
N PHE A 121 15.64 7.37 -10.62
CA PHE A 121 16.46 6.71 -9.60
C PHE A 121 17.51 7.61 -8.92
N PRO A 122 18.20 8.52 -9.61
CA PRO A 122 19.09 9.49 -8.96
C PRO A 122 18.37 10.40 -7.95
N LEU A 123 17.09 10.73 -8.19
CA LEU A 123 16.29 11.53 -7.27
C LEU A 123 15.97 10.75 -5.98
N MET A 124 15.71 9.44 -6.11
CA MET A 124 15.55 8.56 -4.94
C MET A 124 16.82 8.50 -4.11
N LYS A 125 18.00 8.35 -4.75
CA LYS A 125 19.29 8.36 -4.06
C LYS A 125 19.54 9.68 -3.32
N ALA A 126 19.21 10.80 -3.93
CA ALA A 126 19.38 12.11 -3.30
C ALA A 126 18.51 12.25 -2.03
N SER A 127 17.27 11.77 -2.05
CA SER A 127 16.41 11.74 -0.85
C SER A 127 16.98 10.87 0.26
N VAL A 128 17.53 9.70 -0.10
CA VAL A 128 18.18 8.80 0.87
C VAL A 128 19.44 9.43 1.45
N ALA A 129 20.25 10.11 0.66
CA ALA A 129 21.45 10.83 1.14
C ALA A 129 21.08 11.95 2.12
N ASP A 130 20.02 12.71 1.82
CA ASP A 130 19.49 13.73 2.73
C ASP A 130 18.98 13.09 4.05
N MET A 131 18.35 11.93 3.98
CA MET A 131 17.93 11.18 5.18
C MET A 131 19.13 10.74 6.01
N LEU A 132 20.13 10.14 5.40
CA LEU A 132 21.34 9.71 6.11
C LEU A 132 22.02 10.89 6.81
N THR A 133 22.11 12.05 6.16
CA THR A 133 22.65 13.28 6.78
C THR A 133 21.85 13.73 8.01
N ARG A 134 20.52 13.52 8.02
CA ARG A 134 19.70 13.79 9.23
C ARG A 134 19.95 12.78 10.33
N LEU A 135 20.04 11.50 9.98
CA LEU A 135 20.29 10.42 10.94
C LEU A 135 21.66 10.53 11.59
N ASP A 136 22.70 10.93 10.84
CA ASP A 136 24.04 11.16 11.37
C ASP A 136 24.07 12.20 12.49
N ARG A 137 23.17 13.19 12.46
CA ARG A 137 23.05 14.20 13.53
C ARG A 137 22.45 13.67 14.82
N VAL A 138 21.77 12.53 14.77
CA VAL A 138 21.08 11.91 15.91
C VAL A 138 21.82 10.67 16.42
N ALA A 139 22.88 10.24 15.71
CA ALA A 139 23.55 8.94 15.93
C ALA A 139 24.30 8.79 17.24
N ASP A 140 24.53 9.85 18.02
CA ASP A 140 25.33 9.83 19.26
C ASP A 140 24.58 9.20 20.46
N GLY A 141 23.92 8.06 20.25
CA GLY A 141 23.23 7.28 21.30
C GLY A 141 21.85 7.80 21.66
N GLN A 142 21.30 8.76 20.91
CA GLN A 142 19.92 9.20 21.06
C GLN A 142 18.98 8.29 20.29
N SER A 143 17.80 8.01 20.83
CA SER A 143 16.72 7.33 20.11
C SER A 143 16.01 8.31 19.19
N PHE A 144 15.61 7.84 17.99
CA PHE A 144 14.77 8.58 17.07
C PHE A 144 13.54 7.75 16.66
N GLU A 145 12.51 8.44 16.17
CA GLU A 145 11.28 7.79 15.71
C GLU A 145 11.44 7.34 14.26
N VAL A 146 11.55 6.03 14.06
CA VAL A 146 11.77 5.43 12.73
C VAL A 146 10.60 5.69 11.78
N ASP A 147 9.36 5.64 12.27
CA ASP A 147 8.17 5.81 11.44
C ASP A 147 8.11 7.20 10.80
N GLY A 148 8.39 8.24 11.59
CA GLY A 148 8.47 9.62 11.09
C GLY A 148 9.55 9.81 10.03
N GLU A 149 10.77 9.26 10.23
CA GLU A 149 11.85 9.36 9.25
C GLU A 149 11.55 8.57 7.96
N MET A 150 10.95 7.37 8.06
CA MET A 150 10.55 6.60 6.89
C MET A 150 9.42 7.29 6.12
N THR A 151 8.47 7.88 6.82
CA THR A 151 7.41 8.68 6.20
C THR A 151 7.98 9.90 5.47
N PHE A 152 8.90 10.63 6.11
CA PHE A 152 9.52 11.80 5.49
C PHE A 152 10.32 11.42 4.22
N VAL A 153 11.21 10.43 4.28
CA VAL A 153 12.04 10.06 3.13
C VAL A 153 11.20 9.52 1.96
N THR A 154 10.16 8.73 2.24
CA THR A 154 9.29 8.22 1.17
C THR A 154 8.42 9.30 0.56
N ALA A 155 7.94 10.27 1.36
CA ALA A 155 7.24 11.44 0.85
C ALA A 155 8.15 12.30 -0.03
N ASP A 156 9.39 12.56 0.38
CA ASP A 156 10.37 13.32 -0.41
C ASP A 156 10.75 12.59 -1.70
N ILE A 157 10.91 11.25 -1.66
CA ILE A 157 11.14 10.44 -2.86
C ILE A 157 9.97 10.60 -3.85
N ILE A 158 8.74 10.45 -3.39
CA ILE A 158 7.55 10.59 -4.24
C ILE A 158 7.44 12.01 -4.80
N TYR A 159 7.67 13.02 -3.97
CA TYR A 159 7.62 14.41 -4.38
C TYR A 159 8.64 14.71 -5.48
N ARG A 160 9.91 14.32 -5.29
CA ARG A 160 10.96 14.50 -6.30
C ARG A 160 10.71 13.69 -7.57
N THR A 161 10.24 12.44 -7.46
CA THR A 161 10.02 11.58 -8.63
C THR A 161 8.79 11.98 -9.45
N ILE A 162 7.77 12.54 -8.80
CA ILE A 162 6.57 13.03 -9.49
C ILE A 162 6.75 14.45 -10.03
N LEU A 163 7.38 15.35 -9.24
CA LEU A 163 7.38 16.79 -9.51
C LEU A 163 8.77 17.36 -9.84
N SER A 164 9.85 16.58 -9.73
CA SER A 164 11.26 17.03 -9.83
C SER A 164 11.64 18.11 -8.81
N GLU A 165 10.89 18.23 -7.73
CA GLU A 165 11.12 19.24 -6.69
C GLU A 165 11.47 18.57 -5.35
N LYS A 166 12.24 19.26 -4.50
CA LYS A 166 12.53 18.83 -3.14
C LYS A 166 11.39 19.26 -2.21
N LEU A 167 10.90 18.32 -1.41
CA LEU A 167 9.91 18.62 -0.40
C LEU A 167 10.55 19.48 0.71
N SER A 168 9.98 20.66 0.99
CA SER A 168 10.41 21.47 2.11
C SER A 168 10.02 20.81 3.43
N ALA A 169 10.75 21.08 4.51
CA ALA A 169 10.41 20.54 5.83
C ALA A 169 9.03 21.03 6.32
N GLU A 170 8.66 22.26 5.98
CA GLU A 170 7.37 22.85 6.32
C GLU A 170 6.22 22.20 5.54
N ASP A 171 6.37 22.05 4.21
CA ASP A 171 5.38 21.37 3.37
C ASP A 171 5.23 19.91 3.78
N ALA A 172 6.35 19.22 4.06
CA ALA A 172 6.35 17.83 4.52
C ALA A 172 5.53 17.68 5.81
N HIS A 173 5.77 18.54 6.79
CA HIS A 173 5.06 18.50 8.06
C HIS A 173 3.56 18.77 7.89
N SER A 174 3.21 19.82 7.14
CA SER A 174 1.82 20.18 6.86
C SER A 174 1.05 19.08 6.11
N ILE A 175 1.64 18.52 5.07
CA ILE A 175 1.05 17.43 4.30
C ILE A 175 0.91 16.18 5.18
N PHE A 176 1.94 15.84 5.97
CA PHE A 176 1.91 14.68 6.86
C PHE A 176 0.81 14.77 7.91
N GLU A 177 0.70 15.91 8.61
CA GLU A 177 -0.38 16.11 9.59
C GLU A 177 -1.77 15.99 8.94
N ALA A 178 -1.96 16.63 7.79
CA ALA A 178 -3.23 16.53 7.05
C ALA A 178 -3.56 15.10 6.63
N PHE A 179 -2.56 14.31 6.26
CA PHE A 179 -2.74 12.86 5.96
C PHE A 179 -3.13 12.05 7.19
N LEU A 180 -2.46 12.22 8.32
CA LEU A 180 -2.80 11.55 9.57
C LEU A 180 -4.24 11.85 9.99
N GLU A 181 -4.63 13.13 9.91
CA GLU A 181 -6.01 13.54 10.19
C GLU A 181 -7.01 12.92 9.22
N PHE A 182 -6.69 12.95 7.92
CA PHE A 182 -7.54 12.33 6.89
C PHE A 182 -7.77 10.86 7.19
N GLN A 183 -6.73 10.09 7.43
CA GLN A 183 -6.80 8.66 7.72
C GLN A 183 -7.60 8.37 8.98
N HIS A 184 -7.33 9.09 10.06
CA HIS A 184 -8.02 8.93 11.32
C HIS A 184 -9.53 9.15 11.17
N HIS A 185 -9.92 10.19 10.46
CA HIS A 185 -11.33 10.48 10.21
C HIS A 185 -11.96 9.54 9.20
N ALA A 186 -11.25 9.14 8.15
CA ALA A 186 -11.71 8.17 7.16
C ALA A 186 -11.93 6.79 7.80
N GLN A 187 -11.01 6.33 8.66
CA GLN A 187 -11.18 5.07 9.40
C GLN A 187 -12.40 5.11 10.31
N ARG A 188 -12.61 6.19 11.07
CA ARG A 188 -13.81 6.36 11.91
C ARG A 188 -15.09 6.35 11.09
N ALA A 189 -15.09 7.08 9.97
CA ALA A 189 -16.23 7.08 9.05
C ALA A 189 -16.52 5.68 8.51
N MET A 190 -15.50 4.92 8.14
CA MET A 190 -15.63 3.54 7.66
C MET A 190 -16.29 2.64 8.71
N VAL A 191 -15.82 2.67 9.95
CA VAL A 191 -16.39 1.87 11.03
C VAL A 191 -17.86 2.23 11.25
N LEU A 192 -18.20 3.51 11.33
CA LEU A 192 -19.60 3.95 11.49
C LEU A 192 -20.48 3.47 10.32
N MET A 193 -20.02 3.64 9.08
CA MET A 193 -20.76 3.20 7.89
C MET A 193 -20.95 1.68 7.85
N MET A 194 -19.95 0.89 8.25
CA MET A 194 -20.09 -0.56 8.37
C MET A 194 -21.16 -0.99 9.36
N TYR A 195 -21.37 -0.21 10.42
CA TYR A 195 -22.43 -0.44 11.42
C TYR A 195 -23.71 0.33 11.12
N LYS A 196 -23.83 0.97 9.94
CA LYS A 196 -24.98 1.79 9.51
C LYS A 196 -25.30 2.94 10.47
N LEU A 197 -24.28 3.46 11.15
CA LEU A 197 -24.37 4.62 12.03
C LEU A 197 -24.07 5.90 11.26
N PRO A 198 -24.60 7.07 11.71
CA PRO A 198 -24.31 8.35 11.08
C PRO A 198 -22.81 8.66 11.09
N ALA A 199 -22.23 8.90 9.92
CA ALA A 199 -20.80 9.16 9.73
C ALA A 199 -20.50 10.58 9.20
N TRP A 200 -21.49 11.49 9.26
CA TRP A 200 -21.36 12.83 8.66
C TRP A 200 -20.28 13.69 9.28
N LEU A 201 -20.07 13.62 10.60
CA LEU A 201 -19.03 14.38 11.30
C LEU A 201 -17.61 13.97 10.86
N PRO A 202 -17.18 12.69 11.02
CA PRO A 202 -15.86 12.29 10.57
C PRO A 202 -15.67 12.45 9.07
N ARG A 203 -16.71 12.26 8.24
CA ARG A 203 -16.63 12.52 6.79
C ARG A 203 -16.37 13.99 6.48
N ARG A 204 -17.01 14.92 7.20
CA ARG A 204 -16.75 16.36 7.01
C ARG A 204 -15.33 16.74 7.41
N ALA A 205 -14.82 16.18 8.50
CA ALA A 205 -13.44 16.39 8.94
C ALA A 205 -12.44 15.80 7.92
N SER A 206 -12.62 14.56 7.50
CA SER A 206 -11.83 13.92 6.45
C SER A 206 -11.81 14.75 5.15
N LYS A 207 -12.96 15.32 4.74
CA LYS A 207 -13.03 16.17 3.55
C LYS A 207 -12.18 17.44 3.68
N ARG A 208 -12.15 18.09 4.84
CA ARG A 208 -11.32 19.29 5.07
C ARG A 208 -9.83 18.98 4.93
N SER A 209 -9.35 17.91 5.59
CA SER A 209 -7.95 17.51 5.49
C SER A 209 -7.60 17.09 4.05
N ALA A 210 -8.51 16.41 3.35
CA ALA A 210 -8.33 16.08 1.94
C ALA A 210 -8.23 17.33 1.04
N GLU A 211 -9.09 18.33 1.24
CA GLU A 211 -9.07 19.59 0.49
C GLU A 211 -7.74 20.33 0.68
N GLN A 212 -7.17 20.32 1.87
CA GLN A 212 -5.86 20.90 2.17
C GLN A 212 -4.74 20.27 1.35
N ILE A 213 -4.68 18.93 1.35
CA ILE A 213 -3.68 18.18 0.58
C ILE A 213 -3.87 18.41 -0.93
N ARG A 214 -5.11 18.30 -1.41
CA ARG A 214 -5.44 18.45 -2.85
C ARG A 214 -5.10 19.84 -3.35
N SER A 215 -5.44 20.90 -2.61
CA SER A 215 -5.16 22.29 -3.00
C SER A 215 -3.67 22.50 -3.19
N ARG A 216 -2.85 22.00 -2.25
CA ARG A 216 -1.40 22.15 -2.33
C ARG A 216 -0.81 21.43 -3.56
N LEU A 217 -1.20 20.17 -3.79
CA LEU A 217 -0.74 19.43 -4.96
C LEU A 217 -1.28 20.03 -6.27
N ALA A 218 -2.52 20.50 -6.29
CA ALA A 218 -3.12 21.13 -7.45
C ALA A 218 -2.38 22.40 -7.89
N GLU A 219 -1.97 23.26 -6.93
CA GLU A 219 -1.17 24.46 -7.21
C GLU A 219 0.15 24.14 -7.94
N LEU A 220 0.86 23.11 -7.47
CA LEU A 220 2.11 22.65 -8.08
C LEU A 220 1.89 22.08 -9.48
N ILE A 221 0.81 21.35 -9.69
CA ILE A 221 0.47 20.77 -10.99
C ILE A 221 0.02 21.85 -11.96
N ALA A 222 -0.72 22.88 -11.51
CA ALA A 222 -1.32 23.92 -12.37
C ALA A 222 -0.27 24.64 -13.22
N THR A 223 0.82 25.08 -12.62
CA THR A 223 1.88 25.81 -13.32
C THR A 223 2.50 24.95 -14.42
N ARG A 224 2.77 23.68 -14.13
CA ARG A 224 3.37 22.76 -15.08
C ARG A 224 2.39 22.32 -16.17
N PHE A 225 1.12 22.13 -15.84
CA PHE A 225 0.08 21.82 -16.81
C PHE A 225 -0.13 22.97 -17.80
N GLN A 226 -0.18 24.21 -17.32
CA GLN A 226 -0.27 25.39 -18.18
C GLN A 226 0.95 25.55 -19.10
N ALA A 227 2.16 25.29 -18.62
CA ALA A 227 3.37 25.30 -19.45
C ALA A 227 3.31 24.20 -20.54
N HIS A 228 2.83 23.00 -20.17
CA HIS A 228 2.64 21.91 -21.13
C HIS A 228 1.64 22.26 -22.23
N GLU A 229 0.50 22.86 -21.88
CA GLU A 229 -0.53 23.33 -22.84
C GLU A 229 0.02 24.39 -23.82
N ARG A 230 0.99 25.21 -23.38
CA ARG A 230 1.68 26.17 -24.24
C ARG A 230 2.83 25.58 -25.04
N GLY A 231 3.09 24.28 -24.93
CA GLY A 231 4.22 23.61 -25.60
C GLY A 231 5.59 23.90 -24.96
N GLU A 232 5.64 24.46 -23.76
CA GLU A 232 6.85 24.83 -23.03
C GLU A 232 7.35 23.71 -22.07
N GLY A 233 6.66 22.58 -22.02
CA GLY A 233 6.83 21.52 -21.00
C GLY A 233 8.05 20.59 -21.13
N GLY A 234 8.99 20.83 -22.07
CA GLY A 234 10.07 19.90 -22.44
C GLY A 234 11.23 19.72 -21.46
N GLN A 235 11.26 20.44 -20.34
CA GLN A 235 12.41 20.45 -19.42
C GLN A 235 12.41 19.34 -18.36
N HIS A 236 11.29 18.68 -18.11
CA HIS A 236 11.12 17.69 -17.04
C HIS A 236 10.96 16.28 -17.60
N GLN A 237 11.60 15.31 -16.91
CA GLN A 237 11.53 13.88 -17.26
C GLN A 237 10.92 13.03 -16.14
N ASP A 238 10.17 13.67 -15.25
CA ASP A 238 9.50 13.05 -14.11
C ASP A 238 8.17 12.36 -14.47
N ILE A 239 7.52 11.79 -13.45
CA ILE A 239 6.26 11.06 -13.63
C ILE A 239 5.15 11.99 -14.11
N LEU A 240 5.06 13.23 -13.59
CA LEU A 240 4.04 14.19 -14.02
C LEU A 240 4.20 14.54 -15.51
N ALA A 241 5.41 14.81 -15.98
CA ALA A 241 5.68 15.03 -17.40
C ALA A 241 5.27 13.82 -18.25
N GLY A 242 5.54 12.60 -17.76
CA GLY A 242 5.08 11.37 -18.39
C GLY A 242 3.56 11.26 -18.50
N LEU A 243 2.85 11.58 -17.43
CA LEU A 243 1.38 11.54 -17.41
C LEU A 243 0.74 12.58 -18.32
N MET A 244 1.31 13.79 -18.41
CA MET A 244 0.83 14.83 -19.32
C MET A 244 1.04 14.48 -20.81
N GLN A 245 2.11 13.72 -21.13
CA GLN A 245 2.42 13.29 -22.50
C GLN A 245 1.68 12.01 -22.90
N ALA A 246 1.31 11.17 -21.95
CA ALA A 246 0.68 9.89 -22.20
C ALA A 246 -0.73 10.05 -22.79
N LYS A 247 -1.05 9.20 -23.75
CA LYS A 247 -2.37 9.15 -24.39
C LYS A 247 -2.96 7.75 -24.26
N ASP A 248 -4.27 7.69 -24.12
CA ASP A 248 -4.95 6.40 -24.23
C ASP A 248 -4.75 5.84 -25.65
N PRO A 249 -4.15 4.67 -25.82
CA PRO A 249 -3.95 4.09 -27.16
C PRO A 249 -5.25 3.72 -27.87
N VAL A 250 -6.39 3.68 -27.16
CA VAL A 250 -7.71 3.37 -27.72
C VAL A 250 -8.49 4.63 -28.07
N ALA A 251 -8.60 5.58 -27.15
CA ALA A 251 -9.37 6.82 -27.34
C ALA A 251 -8.53 7.97 -27.91
N GLY A 252 -7.21 7.93 -27.79
CA GLY A 252 -6.28 8.96 -28.27
C GLY A 252 -6.20 10.21 -27.40
N ASP A 253 -6.97 10.28 -26.32
CA ASP A 253 -7.02 11.40 -25.38
C ASP A 253 -6.00 11.24 -24.22
N SER A 254 -5.70 12.36 -23.56
CA SER A 254 -4.85 12.44 -22.38
C SER A 254 -5.69 12.71 -21.13
N PHE A 255 -5.06 12.72 -19.96
CA PHE A 255 -5.71 13.21 -18.75
C PHE A 255 -5.99 14.70 -18.83
N SER A 256 -7.21 15.10 -18.49
CA SER A 256 -7.54 16.50 -18.19
C SER A 256 -6.87 16.94 -16.87
N TYR A 257 -6.79 18.26 -16.64
CA TYR A 257 -6.23 18.80 -15.40
C TYR A 257 -6.87 18.22 -14.12
N PRO A 258 -8.21 18.15 -13.98
CA PRO A 258 -8.82 17.52 -12.81
C PRO A 258 -8.45 16.04 -12.63
N GLU A 259 -8.39 15.27 -13.73
CA GLU A 259 -7.96 13.88 -13.70
C GLU A 259 -6.50 13.74 -13.29
N LEU A 260 -5.60 14.60 -13.77
CA LEU A 260 -4.20 14.63 -13.33
C LEU A 260 -4.08 14.87 -11.84
N VAL A 261 -4.81 15.84 -11.29
CA VAL A 261 -4.84 16.11 -9.84
C VAL A 261 -5.29 14.86 -9.07
N ASP A 262 -6.34 14.17 -9.54
CA ASP A 262 -6.83 12.94 -8.93
C ASP A 262 -5.75 11.84 -8.94
N GLN A 263 -5.08 11.64 -10.09
CA GLN A 263 -4.01 10.63 -10.18
C GLN A 263 -2.79 10.98 -9.34
N ILE A 264 -2.38 12.25 -9.31
CA ILE A 264 -1.22 12.67 -8.50
C ILE A 264 -1.51 12.55 -6.99
N CYS A 265 -2.69 12.94 -6.53
CA CYS A 265 -3.10 12.72 -5.14
C CYS A 265 -3.09 11.22 -4.78
N MET A 266 -3.55 10.37 -5.70
CA MET A 266 -3.52 8.92 -5.53
C MET A 266 -2.09 8.37 -5.48
N LEU A 267 -1.22 8.79 -6.41
CA LEU A 267 0.17 8.35 -6.46
C LEU A 267 0.95 8.78 -5.22
N PHE A 268 0.70 10.02 -4.76
CA PHE A 268 1.32 10.53 -3.55
C PHE A 268 0.90 9.69 -2.32
N LEU A 269 -0.39 9.47 -2.11
CA LEU A 269 -0.88 8.62 -1.00
C LEU A 269 -0.33 7.20 -1.10
N ALA A 270 -0.45 6.58 -2.27
CA ALA A 270 -0.07 5.19 -2.45
C ALA A 270 1.45 4.96 -2.28
N GLY A 271 2.27 5.93 -2.69
CA GLY A 271 3.72 5.80 -2.72
C GLY A 271 4.39 6.04 -1.38
N HIS A 272 3.97 7.05 -0.61
CA HIS A 272 4.70 7.40 0.60
C HIS A 272 4.34 6.49 1.77
N GLU A 273 3.08 6.33 2.10
CA GLU A 273 2.63 5.64 3.31
C GLU A 273 2.93 4.15 3.31
N THR A 274 2.62 3.47 2.20
CA THR A 274 2.84 2.03 2.09
C THR A 274 4.34 1.69 2.12
N SER A 275 5.16 2.51 1.46
CA SER A 275 6.62 2.37 1.46
C SER A 275 7.22 2.67 2.84
N ALA A 276 6.77 3.75 3.50
CA ALA A 276 7.21 4.11 4.85
C ALA A 276 6.95 2.98 5.85
N SER A 277 5.72 2.47 5.88
CA SER A 277 5.36 1.34 6.75
C SER A 277 6.20 0.10 6.47
N SER A 278 6.41 -0.26 5.18
CA SER A 278 7.24 -1.42 4.82
C SER A 278 8.70 -1.25 5.25
N LEU A 279 9.26 -0.05 5.11
CA LEU A 279 10.62 0.26 5.53
C LEU A 279 10.75 0.27 7.06
N ALA A 280 9.83 0.91 7.78
CA ALA A 280 9.84 0.96 9.23
C ALA A 280 9.79 -0.45 9.84
N TRP A 281 8.89 -1.32 9.35
CA TRP A 281 8.84 -2.72 9.76
C TRP A 281 10.10 -3.50 9.37
N SER A 282 10.67 -3.25 8.19
CA SER A 282 11.94 -3.89 7.78
C SER A 282 13.07 -3.53 8.73
N LEU A 283 13.22 -2.25 9.08
CA LEU A 283 14.23 -1.78 10.01
C LEU A 283 14.03 -2.33 11.44
N TYR A 284 12.76 -2.40 11.90
CA TYR A 284 12.43 -3.05 13.17
C TYR A 284 12.86 -4.52 13.17
N LEU A 285 12.51 -5.29 12.14
CA LEU A 285 12.87 -6.70 12.02
C LEU A 285 14.38 -6.90 11.96
N LEU A 286 15.08 -6.05 11.22
CA LEU A 286 16.54 -6.03 11.15
C LEU A 286 17.18 -5.69 12.49
N SER A 287 16.66 -4.72 13.24
CA SER A 287 17.18 -4.35 14.56
C SER A 287 17.15 -5.52 15.56
N ARG A 288 16.26 -6.50 15.32
CA ARG A 288 16.12 -7.71 16.12
C ARG A 288 16.94 -8.91 15.59
N SER A 289 17.68 -8.73 14.49
CA SER A 289 18.40 -9.80 13.79
C SER A 289 19.81 -9.37 13.38
N PRO A 290 20.77 -9.21 14.36
CA PRO A 290 22.14 -8.72 14.09
C PRO A 290 22.90 -9.56 13.05
N GLU A 291 22.68 -10.89 13.06
CA GLU A 291 23.35 -11.76 12.09
C GLU A 291 22.81 -11.56 10.66
N LEU A 292 21.51 -11.31 10.53
CA LEU A 292 20.93 -10.99 9.22
C LEU A 292 21.44 -9.63 8.72
N GLN A 293 21.62 -8.65 9.62
CA GLN A 293 22.27 -7.37 9.27
C GLN A 293 23.66 -7.61 8.71
N ALA A 294 24.49 -8.43 9.38
CA ALA A 294 25.83 -8.76 8.91
C ALA A 294 25.82 -9.39 7.51
N ARG A 295 24.93 -10.36 7.27
CA ARG A 295 24.76 -11.00 5.94
C ARG A 295 24.34 -10.01 4.86
N ILE A 296 23.45 -9.06 5.17
CA ILE A 296 23.02 -8.02 4.22
C ILE A 296 24.20 -7.07 3.92
N VAL A 297 24.96 -6.69 4.93
CA VAL A 297 26.18 -5.86 4.74
C VAL A 297 27.17 -6.58 3.83
N ASP A 298 27.41 -7.87 4.03
CA ASP A 298 28.30 -8.68 3.18
C ASP A 298 27.77 -8.81 1.75
N GLU A 299 26.45 -8.98 1.57
CA GLU A 299 25.83 -8.95 0.23
C GLU A 299 26.06 -7.60 -0.46
N ILE A 300 25.80 -6.50 0.23
CA ILE A 300 25.98 -5.14 -0.32
C ILE A 300 27.45 -4.92 -0.69
N ARG A 301 28.39 -5.26 0.18
CA ARG A 301 29.84 -5.15 -0.10
C ARG A 301 30.24 -5.97 -1.31
N SER A 302 29.72 -7.18 -1.47
CA SER A 302 30.05 -8.04 -2.60
C SER A 302 29.48 -7.54 -3.94
N VAL A 303 28.31 -6.89 -3.93
CA VAL A 303 27.60 -6.43 -5.14
C VAL A 303 27.97 -5.01 -5.51
N VAL A 304 28.05 -4.11 -4.54
CA VAL A 304 28.24 -2.66 -4.74
C VAL A 304 29.69 -2.26 -4.47
N GLY A 305 30.34 -2.86 -3.48
CA GLY A 305 31.69 -2.45 -3.04
C GLY A 305 31.65 -1.06 -2.41
N ASP A 306 32.66 -0.25 -2.69
CA ASP A 306 32.83 1.12 -2.15
C ASP A 306 32.17 2.19 -3.03
N ARG A 307 31.53 1.82 -4.13
CA ARG A 307 30.86 2.76 -5.03
C ARG A 307 29.42 3.06 -4.57
N GLU A 308 28.82 4.08 -5.14
CA GLU A 308 27.39 4.28 -4.97
C GLU A 308 26.56 3.19 -5.70
N PRO A 309 25.41 2.76 -5.12
CA PRO A 309 24.55 1.79 -5.77
C PRO A 309 23.92 2.37 -7.05
N GLU A 310 23.81 1.51 -8.07
CA GLU A 310 23.15 1.80 -9.34
C GLU A 310 21.83 1.03 -9.45
N PHE A 311 20.94 1.49 -10.33
CA PHE A 311 19.65 0.83 -10.58
C PHE A 311 19.80 -0.66 -10.95
N ALA A 312 20.88 -1.02 -11.65
CA ALA A 312 21.15 -2.41 -12.04
C ALA A 312 21.55 -3.32 -10.88
N ASP A 313 22.02 -2.77 -9.76
CA ASP A 313 22.42 -3.55 -8.59
C ASP A 313 21.25 -4.08 -7.81
N ILE A 314 20.07 -3.42 -7.84
CA ILE A 314 18.87 -3.82 -7.12
C ILE A 314 18.54 -5.30 -7.38
N LYS A 315 18.67 -5.76 -8.63
CA LYS A 315 18.38 -7.14 -9.00
C LYS A 315 19.33 -8.18 -8.43
N LYS A 316 20.54 -7.74 -8.01
CA LYS A 316 21.58 -8.61 -7.47
C LYS A 316 21.50 -8.74 -5.94
N LEU A 317 20.87 -7.81 -5.25
CA LEU A 317 20.69 -7.75 -3.80
C LEU A 317 19.53 -8.65 -3.36
N ARG A 318 19.73 -9.98 -3.45
CA ARG A 318 18.68 -10.99 -3.25
C ARG A 318 18.24 -11.10 -1.80
N LEU A 319 19.17 -11.15 -0.87
CA LEU A 319 18.87 -11.27 0.56
C LEU A 319 18.18 -10.00 1.06
N THR A 320 18.67 -8.83 0.64
CA THR A 320 18.04 -7.53 0.92
C THR A 320 16.59 -7.50 0.41
N TRP A 321 16.38 -7.94 -0.82
CA TRP A 321 15.04 -8.02 -1.42
C TRP A 321 14.13 -9.00 -0.68
N ASP A 322 14.62 -10.20 -0.36
CA ASP A 322 13.84 -11.22 0.34
C ASP A 322 13.55 -10.83 1.80
N THR A 323 14.43 -10.06 2.44
CA THR A 323 14.18 -9.43 3.74
C THR A 323 13.01 -8.44 3.68
N PHE A 324 13.00 -7.56 2.68
CA PHE A 324 11.90 -6.61 2.46
C PHE A 324 10.59 -7.34 2.13
N ARG A 325 10.63 -8.39 1.32
CA ARG A 325 9.45 -9.22 1.02
C ARG A 325 8.89 -9.89 2.27
N GLU A 326 9.76 -10.39 3.15
CA GLU A 326 9.33 -11.04 4.39
C GLU A 326 8.72 -10.03 5.37
N ALA A 327 9.25 -8.82 5.43
CA ALA A 327 8.61 -7.73 6.17
C ALA A 327 7.21 -7.43 5.65
N MET A 328 7.01 -7.32 4.34
CA MET A 328 5.68 -7.12 3.73
C MET A 328 4.77 -8.34 3.88
N ARG A 329 5.32 -9.57 4.00
CA ARG A 329 4.51 -10.75 4.30
C ARG A 329 3.94 -10.66 5.71
N LEU A 330 4.78 -10.34 6.69
CA LEU A 330 4.39 -10.25 8.09
C LEU A 330 3.57 -8.99 8.39
N TYR A 331 3.93 -7.87 7.79
CA TYR A 331 3.29 -6.57 8.01
C TYR A 331 2.89 -5.93 6.67
N PRO A 332 1.90 -6.51 5.96
CA PRO A 332 1.45 -5.94 4.70
C PRO A 332 0.83 -4.56 4.94
N PRO A 333 1.31 -3.50 4.25
CA PRO A 333 0.77 -2.15 4.42
C PRO A 333 -0.73 -2.06 4.12
N VAL A 334 -1.18 -2.85 3.15
CA VAL A 334 -2.61 -3.01 2.84
C VAL A 334 -3.09 -4.34 3.42
N GLY A 335 -3.78 -4.27 4.55
CA GLY A 335 -4.22 -5.46 5.28
C GLY A 335 -5.38 -6.21 4.65
N PHE A 336 -6.20 -5.55 3.78
CA PHE A 336 -7.31 -6.16 3.07
C PHE A 336 -7.72 -5.37 1.82
N PHE A 337 -8.27 -6.09 0.84
CA PHE A 337 -8.94 -5.53 -0.33
C PHE A 337 -10.43 -5.81 -0.24
N VAL A 338 -11.26 -4.84 -0.64
CA VAL A 338 -12.72 -5.00 -0.62
C VAL A 338 -13.24 -5.00 -2.05
N ARG A 339 -13.99 -6.02 -2.40
CA ARG A 339 -14.71 -6.17 -3.67
C ARG A 339 -16.20 -6.26 -3.40
N GLU A 340 -17.00 -6.09 -4.44
CA GLU A 340 -18.47 -6.22 -4.37
C GLU A 340 -18.92 -7.30 -5.34
N ALA A 341 -19.84 -8.16 -4.93
CA ALA A 341 -20.50 -9.10 -5.84
C ALA A 341 -21.55 -8.38 -6.68
N THR A 342 -21.43 -8.40 -8.01
CA THR A 342 -22.40 -7.73 -8.89
C THR A 342 -23.71 -8.48 -9.02
N GLU A 343 -23.74 -9.76 -8.67
CA GLU A 343 -24.91 -10.63 -8.73
C GLU A 343 -24.88 -11.68 -7.62
N ALA A 344 -26.05 -12.25 -7.32
CA ALA A 344 -26.15 -13.37 -6.38
C ALA A 344 -25.62 -14.66 -7.01
N HIS A 345 -24.67 -15.33 -6.31
CA HIS A 345 -24.05 -16.56 -6.79
C HIS A 345 -23.48 -17.42 -5.68
N THR A 346 -23.08 -18.62 -6.03
CA THR A 346 -22.32 -19.50 -5.11
C THR A 346 -20.83 -19.28 -5.28
N LEU A 347 -20.17 -18.84 -4.20
CA LEU A 347 -18.71 -18.76 -4.11
C LEU A 347 -18.23 -19.82 -3.12
N ARG A 348 -17.47 -20.79 -3.62
CA ARG A 348 -17.07 -21.98 -2.87
C ARG A 348 -18.30 -22.74 -2.30
N ASP A 349 -18.54 -22.67 -1.00
CA ASP A 349 -19.62 -23.32 -0.25
C ASP A 349 -20.66 -22.33 0.31
N LYS A 350 -20.64 -21.07 -0.15
CA LYS A 350 -21.49 -20.02 0.40
C LYS A 350 -22.32 -19.33 -0.67
N GLN A 351 -23.56 -19.05 -0.31
CA GLN A 351 -24.43 -18.19 -1.12
C GLN A 351 -24.06 -16.73 -0.85
N VAL A 352 -23.51 -16.07 -1.86
CA VAL A 352 -23.16 -14.64 -1.83
C VAL A 352 -24.31 -13.87 -2.47
N LYS A 353 -24.78 -12.83 -1.79
CA LYS A 353 -25.84 -11.96 -2.30
C LYS A 353 -25.23 -10.85 -3.16
N GLU A 354 -26.00 -10.35 -4.09
CA GLU A 354 -25.68 -9.12 -4.82
C GLU A 354 -25.39 -7.97 -3.85
N GLY A 355 -24.44 -7.10 -4.18
CA GLY A 355 -24.00 -5.97 -3.38
C GLY A 355 -23.19 -6.34 -2.11
N SER A 356 -22.92 -7.63 -1.87
CA SER A 356 -22.18 -8.05 -0.68
C SER A 356 -20.70 -7.71 -0.79
N PRO A 357 -20.11 -7.12 0.27
CA PRO A 357 -18.66 -6.94 0.34
C PRO A 357 -17.93 -8.27 0.52
N ILE A 358 -16.92 -8.46 -0.33
CA ILE A 358 -15.99 -9.59 -0.32
C ILE A 358 -14.62 -9.06 0.07
N LEU A 359 -14.11 -9.51 1.21
CA LEU A 359 -12.80 -9.15 1.73
C LEU A 359 -11.77 -10.22 1.35
N VAL A 360 -10.69 -9.80 0.74
CA VAL A 360 -9.46 -10.57 0.56
C VAL A 360 -8.40 -9.94 1.46
N SER A 361 -7.84 -10.71 2.39
CA SER A 361 -6.92 -10.17 3.38
C SER A 361 -5.49 -10.68 3.19
N PRO A 362 -4.56 -9.88 2.66
CA PRO A 362 -3.13 -10.20 2.69
C PRO A 362 -2.64 -10.55 4.09
N TRP A 363 -3.05 -9.82 5.12
CA TRP A 363 -2.69 -10.12 6.51
C TRP A 363 -2.99 -11.56 6.92
N LEU A 364 -4.18 -12.07 6.60
CA LEU A 364 -4.59 -13.44 6.94
C LEU A 364 -3.97 -14.48 6.01
N ILE A 365 -3.89 -14.17 4.71
CA ILE A 365 -3.36 -15.09 3.70
C ILE A 365 -1.86 -15.29 3.89
N HIS A 366 -1.12 -14.23 4.19
CA HIS A 366 0.31 -14.27 4.45
C HIS A 366 0.67 -14.99 5.77
N ARG A 367 -0.29 -15.14 6.68
CA ARG A 367 -0.15 -15.86 7.96
C ARG A 367 -0.99 -17.14 8.02
N HIS A 368 -1.55 -17.58 6.88
CA HIS A 368 -2.45 -18.72 6.86
C HIS A 368 -1.70 -20.01 7.21
N ARG A 369 -2.20 -20.73 8.23
CA ARG A 369 -1.56 -21.93 8.82
C ARG A 369 -1.38 -23.11 7.86
N GLU A 370 -2.19 -23.17 6.78
CA GLU A 370 -2.10 -24.22 5.75
C GLU A 370 -1.29 -23.79 4.52
N LEU A 371 -1.02 -22.48 4.37
CA LEU A 371 -0.34 -21.95 3.17
C LEU A 371 1.14 -21.64 3.40
N TRP A 372 1.56 -21.47 4.64
CA TRP A 372 2.92 -21.11 5.00
C TRP A 372 3.45 -22.02 6.11
N GLU A 373 4.65 -22.51 5.97
CA GLU A 373 5.42 -23.12 7.05
C GLU A 373 5.87 -22.02 8.01
N ARG A 374 5.73 -22.24 9.34
CA ARG A 374 6.10 -21.25 10.36
C ARG A 374 5.62 -19.83 10.02
N PRO A 375 4.27 -19.63 9.85
CA PRO A 375 3.72 -18.42 9.28
C PRO A 375 3.96 -17.15 10.08
N ASP A 376 4.20 -17.25 11.38
CA ASP A 376 4.43 -16.12 12.27
C ASP A 376 5.93 -15.80 12.48
N GLU A 377 6.83 -16.64 11.99
CA GLU A 377 8.27 -16.42 12.12
C GLU A 377 8.80 -15.53 10.99
N PHE A 378 9.72 -14.65 11.33
CA PHE A 378 10.51 -13.86 10.39
C PHE A 378 11.64 -14.73 9.83
N ASP A 379 11.60 -15.03 8.56
CA ASP A 379 12.53 -15.92 7.86
C ASP A 379 12.69 -15.50 6.39
N PRO A 380 13.60 -14.59 6.05
CA PRO A 380 13.85 -14.18 4.66
C PRO A 380 14.33 -15.33 3.77
N ASP A 381 15.01 -16.33 4.33
CA ASP A 381 15.52 -17.48 3.56
C ASP A 381 14.38 -18.38 3.05
N ARG A 382 13.16 -18.25 3.58
CA ARG A 382 12.00 -19.03 3.10
C ARG A 382 11.77 -18.92 1.59
N PHE A 383 12.01 -17.74 1.00
CA PHE A 383 11.79 -17.52 -0.42
C PHE A 383 12.75 -18.31 -1.34
N ALA A 384 13.84 -18.79 -0.81
CA ALA A 384 14.78 -19.67 -1.51
C ALA A 384 14.40 -21.16 -1.40
N THR A 385 13.53 -21.53 -0.46
CA THR A 385 13.12 -22.94 -0.26
C THR A 385 12.02 -23.36 -1.24
N PRO A 386 11.93 -24.66 -1.63
CA PRO A 386 10.87 -25.15 -2.50
C PRO A 386 9.46 -24.89 -1.93
N SER A 387 9.25 -25.12 -0.62
CA SER A 387 7.96 -24.87 0.04
C SER A 387 7.61 -23.38 0.07
N GLY A 388 8.56 -22.52 0.37
CA GLY A 388 8.36 -21.07 0.36
C GLY A 388 8.09 -20.50 -1.02
N GLN A 389 8.72 -21.03 -2.06
CA GLN A 389 8.42 -20.68 -3.45
C GLN A 389 7.01 -21.11 -3.86
N ALA A 390 6.56 -22.30 -3.44
CA ALA A 390 5.19 -22.77 -3.68
C ALA A 390 4.17 -21.86 -2.96
N SER A 391 4.41 -21.53 -1.68
CA SER A 391 3.58 -20.60 -0.91
C SER A 391 3.53 -19.23 -1.54
N THR A 392 4.68 -18.71 -2.02
CA THR A 392 4.77 -17.41 -2.70
C THR A 392 3.88 -17.33 -3.92
N LYS A 393 3.90 -18.35 -4.78
CA LYS A 393 3.06 -18.39 -6.00
C LYS A 393 1.56 -18.39 -5.69
N GLN A 394 1.16 -18.91 -4.55
CA GLN A 394 -0.24 -19.09 -4.19
C GLN A 394 -0.77 -18.00 -3.28
N ALA A 395 0.06 -17.51 -2.38
CA ALA A 395 -0.39 -16.80 -1.19
C ALA A 395 0.40 -15.52 -0.85
N TYR A 396 1.32 -15.07 -1.71
CA TYR A 396 2.05 -13.83 -1.53
C TYR A 396 1.46 -12.73 -2.41
N LEU A 397 0.69 -11.81 -1.82
CA LEU A 397 -0.07 -10.77 -2.55
C LEU A 397 -0.03 -9.39 -1.84
N PRO A 398 1.15 -8.84 -1.56
CA PRO A 398 1.25 -7.54 -0.89
C PRO A 398 0.74 -6.38 -1.76
N PHE A 399 0.72 -6.57 -3.08
CA PHE A 399 0.25 -5.60 -4.09
C PHE A 399 -1.01 -6.07 -4.83
N SER A 400 -1.82 -6.97 -4.23
CA SER A 400 -2.89 -7.66 -4.93
C SER A 400 -2.37 -8.70 -5.95
N MET A 401 -3.13 -9.01 -6.97
CA MET A 401 -2.77 -9.94 -8.04
C MET A 401 -2.94 -9.27 -9.41
#